data_876f2f4a98bbacb18a9db89a89897733
#
_entry.id   876f2f4a98bbacb18a9db89a89897733
#
_cell.length_a   1.000
_cell.length_b   1.000
_cell.length_c   1.000
_cell.angle_alpha   90.00
_cell.angle_beta   90.00
_cell.angle_gamma   90.00
#
_symmetry.space_group_name_H-M   'P 1'
#
loop_
_entity.id
_entity.type
_entity.pdbx_description
1 polymer ?
#
loop_
_entity_poly.entity_id
_entity_poly.type
_entity_poly.pdbx_seq_one_letter_code
_entity_poly.pdbx_strand_id
1 'polypeptide(L)'
;MNKIVLSACTALTLGTVAINADTLKLYQDANGQLYTQAGENRTLVKTIKDSTPVFSHADKLKFNGQAFIGYKATKYDSYQGSTPESDQAFQIRRGYFQLKAYLLDDPKSYYRVTFDVKNNPNFDTNSLDVRAKYAYVNLNEVLPSTSLEIGLAHRPWHDYEEHNSWLYRSVSEVFIENKNSAHISSSADYGVMAKTRTKYFDSDIGIFNGEGYHGTQNSNGVSLEWRFTGHLLGTHGHPEKTTYLDASFFGQLNQKHYASTAQGTVEDDDLHFYGFHTVYNTPSYLISAQYVTSTNTADASGEVSQGAGDGYSFNAEGRMGDEHQYKVFAKYDNWTPDAAKGAKEYTKVTEILGMAWKQNKNVEWVANITINDDDKNHYGSANGGSTSNSTSYMLTTQIDF
;
A
#
# COMPACT_ATOMS: atom_id res chain seq x y z
N MET A 1 -36.70 19.71 32.32
CA MET A 1 -35.57 18.84 31.89
C MET A 1 -35.19 18.99 30.42
N ASN A 2 -35.55 20.06 29.72
CA ASN A 2 -35.38 20.15 28.27
C ASN A 2 -34.52 21.34 27.78
N LYS A 3 -33.59 21.85 28.59
CA LYS A 3 -32.75 23.00 28.20
C LYS A 3 -31.24 22.68 28.10
N ILE A 4 -30.82 21.44 28.37
CA ILE A 4 -29.38 21.07 28.37
C ILE A 4 -28.95 20.53 27.00
N VAL A 5 -29.87 20.09 26.15
CA VAL A 5 -29.52 19.42 24.85
C VAL A 5 -29.20 20.43 23.74
N LEU A 6 -29.64 21.66 23.82
CA LEU A 6 -29.43 22.64 22.74
C LEU A 6 -28.09 23.39 22.78
N SER A 7 -27.37 23.37 23.91
CA SER A 7 -26.06 24.03 24.01
C SER A 7 -24.88 23.20 23.52
N ALA A 8 -25.03 21.89 23.30
CA ALA A 8 -23.95 21.02 22.86
C ALA A 8 -23.70 21.10 21.33
N CYS A 9 -24.70 21.50 20.55
CA CYS A 9 -24.58 21.57 19.08
C CYS A 9 -23.96 22.86 18.55
N THR A 10 -23.89 23.92 19.36
CA THR A 10 -23.33 25.21 18.91
C THR A 10 -21.81 25.32 19.10
N ALA A 11 -21.18 24.36 19.76
CA ALA A 11 -19.73 24.35 20.00
C ALA A 11 -18.93 23.73 18.84
N LEU A 12 -19.58 23.19 17.77
CA LEU A 12 -18.90 22.48 16.69
C LEU A 12 -18.56 23.36 15.48
N THR A 13 -18.83 24.67 15.51
CA THR A 13 -18.61 25.55 14.34
C THR A 13 -17.60 26.67 14.57
N LEU A 14 -16.76 26.60 15.59
CA LEU A 14 -15.73 27.62 15.79
C LEU A 14 -14.35 27.07 15.45
N GLY A 15 -13.82 27.69 14.41
CA GLY A 15 -12.55 27.46 13.78
C GLY A 15 -11.35 27.40 14.71
N THR A 16 -10.33 26.80 14.17
CA THR A 16 -8.94 26.71 14.64
C THR A 16 -8.47 27.88 15.49
N VAL A 17 -8.63 27.76 16.79
CA VAL A 17 -7.83 28.48 17.79
C VAL A 17 -6.96 27.45 18.45
N ALA A 18 -5.65 27.62 18.37
CA ALA A 18 -4.69 26.84 19.14
C ALA A 18 -5.04 27.02 20.63
N ILE A 19 -5.73 26.06 21.21
CA ILE A 19 -6.03 26.05 22.64
C ILE A 19 -4.81 25.46 23.32
N ASN A 20 -4.02 26.30 24.00
CA ASN A 20 -3.15 25.82 25.05
C ASN A 20 -4.00 25.13 26.11
N ALA A 21 -3.86 23.82 26.23
CA ALA A 21 -4.83 22.91 26.84
C ALA A 21 -4.74 22.80 28.38
N ASP A 22 -4.34 23.88 29.10
CA ASP A 22 -4.12 23.71 30.55
C ASP A 22 -5.31 24.05 31.45
N THR A 23 -6.28 24.84 31.00
CA THR A 23 -7.46 25.12 31.85
C THR A 23 -8.63 25.67 31.04
N LEU A 24 -9.75 24.95 30.98
CA LEU A 24 -11.02 25.49 30.49
C LEU A 24 -11.70 26.23 31.65
N LYS A 25 -11.90 27.55 31.52
CA LYS A 25 -12.65 28.37 32.49
C LYS A 25 -14.07 28.60 31.97
N LEU A 26 -15.06 28.28 32.78
CA LEU A 26 -16.48 28.57 32.52
C LEU A 26 -16.91 29.77 33.33
N TYR A 27 -17.51 30.75 32.68
CA TYR A 27 -18.07 31.95 33.26
C TYR A 27 -19.59 31.93 33.08
N GLN A 28 -20.33 32.50 34.01
CA GLN A 28 -21.79 32.63 33.96
C GLN A 28 -22.21 34.09 34.15
N ASP A 29 -23.15 34.56 33.36
CA ASP A 29 -23.79 35.87 33.56
C ASP A 29 -24.96 35.80 34.54
N ALA A 30 -25.54 36.96 34.84
CA ALA A 30 -26.68 37.07 35.75
C ALA A 30 -27.95 36.32 35.29
N ASN A 31 -28.03 35.99 34.01
CA ASN A 31 -29.13 35.25 33.40
C ASN A 31 -28.89 33.73 33.38
N GLY A 32 -27.75 33.27 33.91
CA GLY A 32 -27.40 31.86 33.95
C GLY A 32 -26.76 31.31 32.66
N GLN A 33 -26.45 32.15 31.68
CA GLN A 33 -25.83 31.73 30.44
C GLN A 33 -24.32 31.51 30.61
N LEU A 34 -23.80 30.40 30.04
CA LEU A 34 -22.42 30.02 30.22
C LEU A 34 -21.53 30.50 29.06
N TYR A 35 -20.33 30.94 29.39
CA TYR A 35 -19.31 31.46 28.46
C TYR A 35 -17.94 30.83 28.74
N THR A 36 -17.11 30.70 27.72
CA THR A 36 -15.72 30.22 27.83
C THR A 36 -14.71 31.37 27.99
N GLN A 37 -15.17 32.62 27.92
CA GLN A 37 -14.33 33.83 28.06
C GLN A 37 -14.81 34.72 29.15
N ALA A 38 -13.87 35.35 29.87
CA ALA A 38 -14.19 36.39 30.84
C ALA A 38 -14.85 37.60 30.15
N GLY A 39 -15.75 38.27 30.82
CA GLY A 39 -16.42 39.45 30.30
C GLY A 39 -17.04 40.27 31.43
N GLU A 40 -17.44 41.51 31.17
CA GLU A 40 -18.20 42.33 32.13
C GLU A 40 -19.49 41.58 32.53
N ASN A 41 -19.79 41.56 33.83
CA ASN A 41 -20.94 40.86 34.41
C ASN A 41 -20.93 39.35 34.28
N ARG A 42 -19.77 38.74 34.15
CA ARG A 42 -19.59 37.27 34.13
C ARG A 42 -18.76 36.85 35.34
N THR A 43 -19.28 35.92 36.11
CA THR A 43 -18.59 35.33 37.26
C THR A 43 -17.99 33.98 36.86
N LEU A 44 -16.76 33.68 37.30
CA LEU A 44 -16.13 32.38 37.09
C LEU A 44 -16.89 31.32 37.90
N VAL A 45 -17.57 30.40 37.24
CA VAL A 45 -18.37 29.34 37.90
C VAL A 45 -17.53 28.09 38.12
N LYS A 46 -16.66 27.74 37.19
CA LYS A 46 -15.86 26.53 37.24
C LYS A 46 -14.55 26.69 36.47
N THR A 47 -13.47 26.30 37.10
CA THR A 47 -12.22 26.01 36.42
C THR A 47 -12.13 24.50 36.30
N ILE A 48 -12.23 23.98 35.10
CA ILE A 48 -11.98 22.56 34.83
C ILE A 48 -10.47 22.45 34.76
N LYS A 49 -9.83 22.21 35.91
CA LYS A 49 -8.48 21.70 36.00
C LYS A 49 -8.62 20.18 35.93
N ASP A 50 -7.88 19.55 35.07
CA ASP A 50 -7.88 18.11 34.94
C ASP A 50 -9.26 17.49 34.65
N SER A 51 -9.86 17.79 33.49
CA SER A 51 -10.56 16.70 32.84
C SER A 51 -9.50 15.64 32.67
N THR A 52 -9.69 14.44 33.21
CA THR A 52 -8.95 13.27 32.72
C THR A 52 -9.10 13.35 31.20
N PRO A 53 -8.05 13.70 30.44
CA PRO A 53 -8.27 13.95 29.04
C PRO A 53 -8.72 12.62 28.46
N VAL A 54 -9.88 12.61 27.81
CA VAL A 54 -10.34 11.43 27.03
C VAL A 54 -9.23 10.99 26.07
N PHE A 55 -8.28 11.89 25.79
CA PHE A 55 -7.08 11.69 25.00
C PHE A 55 -5.84 12.21 25.74
N SER A 56 -5.52 11.65 26.90
CA SER A 56 -4.34 12.05 27.69
C SER A 56 -3.02 11.92 26.94
N HIS A 57 -3.01 11.17 25.82
CA HIS A 57 -1.86 10.92 24.96
C HIS A 57 -2.14 11.32 23.49
N ALA A 58 -3.00 12.31 23.25
CA ALA A 58 -3.33 12.76 21.90
C ALA A 58 -2.10 13.25 21.12
N ASP A 59 -1.11 13.81 21.80
CA ASP A 59 0.20 14.20 21.27
C ASP A 59 1.04 13.01 20.76
N LYS A 60 0.76 11.82 21.27
CA LYS A 60 1.41 10.56 20.87
C LYS A 60 0.67 9.80 19.78
N LEU A 61 -0.48 10.29 19.35
CA LEU A 61 -1.27 9.68 18.28
C LEU A 61 -1.09 10.47 16.98
N LYS A 62 -0.79 9.77 15.90
CA LYS A 62 -0.73 10.34 14.56
C LYS A 62 -1.70 9.62 13.65
N PHE A 63 -2.64 10.39 13.10
CA PHE A 63 -3.59 9.93 12.09
C PHE A 63 -3.15 10.43 10.73
N ASN A 64 -3.22 9.59 9.74
CA ASN A 64 -3.12 9.96 8.34
C ASN A 64 -3.86 8.93 7.48
N GLY A 65 -4.08 9.25 6.25
CA GLY A 65 -4.73 8.36 5.32
C GLY A 65 -4.49 8.74 3.88
N GLN A 66 -4.90 7.85 3.01
CA GLN A 66 -4.83 8.05 1.57
C GLN A 66 -6.07 7.42 0.92
N ALA A 67 -6.68 8.13 -0.01
CA ALA A 67 -7.82 7.61 -0.76
C ALA A 67 -7.59 7.73 -2.27
N PHE A 68 -7.92 6.69 -3.01
CA PHE A 68 -7.91 6.64 -4.47
C PHE A 68 -9.35 6.53 -4.97
N ILE A 69 -9.86 7.63 -5.50
CA ILE A 69 -11.25 7.73 -5.97
C ILE A 69 -11.21 8.11 -7.44
N GLY A 70 -11.90 7.38 -8.28
CA GLY A 70 -11.84 7.66 -9.71
C GLY A 70 -12.90 6.96 -10.54
N TYR A 71 -12.82 7.24 -11.83
CA TYR A 71 -13.60 6.59 -12.86
C TYR A 71 -12.68 5.71 -13.69
N LYS A 72 -13.08 4.48 -13.93
CA LYS A 72 -12.39 3.53 -14.79
C LYS A 72 -13.35 3.02 -15.85
N ALA A 73 -12.91 3.03 -17.10
CA ALA A 73 -13.59 2.35 -18.20
C ALA A 73 -12.65 1.28 -18.76
N THR A 74 -13.10 0.04 -18.88
CA THR A 74 -12.35 -1.09 -19.40
C THR A 74 -13.05 -1.67 -20.60
N LYS A 75 -12.32 -1.91 -21.68
CA LYS A 75 -12.75 -2.70 -22.82
C LYS A 75 -11.98 -4.03 -22.80
N TYR A 76 -12.67 -5.13 -22.99
CA TYR A 76 -12.10 -6.48 -23.06
C TYR A 76 -11.99 -6.90 -24.53
N ASP A 77 -10.81 -7.39 -24.95
CA ASP A 77 -10.53 -7.67 -26.37
C ASP A 77 -10.97 -9.07 -26.80
N SER A 78 -11.10 -9.99 -25.85
CA SER A 78 -11.63 -11.34 -26.14
C SER A 78 -12.66 -11.73 -25.09
N TYR A 79 -13.80 -12.13 -25.59
CA TYR A 79 -14.91 -12.55 -24.77
C TYR A 79 -15.14 -14.05 -24.86
N GLN A 80 -15.06 -14.76 -23.74
CA GLN A 80 -15.64 -16.10 -23.60
C GLN A 80 -16.47 -16.15 -22.31
N GLY A 81 -17.76 -16.42 -22.44
CA GLY A 81 -18.67 -16.62 -21.32
C GLY A 81 -19.37 -15.34 -20.87
N SER A 82 -19.53 -15.16 -19.55
CA SER A 82 -20.36 -14.12 -18.92
C SER A 82 -19.64 -12.78 -18.67
N THR A 83 -18.44 -12.59 -19.18
CA THR A 83 -17.70 -11.32 -19.02
C THR A 83 -18.30 -10.27 -19.97
N PRO A 84 -18.67 -9.07 -19.51
CA PRO A 84 -19.16 -8.02 -20.39
C PRO A 84 -18.06 -7.55 -21.36
N GLU A 85 -18.46 -7.12 -22.56
CA GLU A 85 -17.54 -6.55 -23.56
C GLU A 85 -16.84 -5.31 -23.04
N SER A 86 -17.47 -4.57 -22.14
CA SER A 86 -16.90 -3.40 -21.47
C SER A 86 -17.48 -3.24 -20.07
N ASP A 87 -16.73 -2.61 -19.21
CA ASP A 87 -17.10 -2.24 -17.85
C ASP A 87 -16.70 -0.79 -17.60
N GLN A 88 -17.54 -0.03 -16.90
CA GLN A 88 -17.22 1.34 -16.53
C GLN A 88 -17.91 1.75 -15.24
N ALA A 89 -17.17 2.34 -14.33
CA ALA A 89 -17.73 2.77 -13.04
C ALA A 89 -16.89 3.85 -12.36
N PHE A 90 -17.57 4.66 -11.55
CA PHE A 90 -16.93 5.36 -10.43
C PHE A 90 -16.66 4.36 -9.30
N GLN A 91 -15.49 4.45 -8.69
CA GLN A 91 -15.09 3.50 -7.66
C GLN A 91 -14.15 4.12 -6.65
N ILE A 92 -14.24 3.64 -5.41
CA ILE A 92 -13.18 3.78 -4.42
C ILE A 92 -12.22 2.62 -4.68
N ARG A 93 -11.09 2.91 -5.31
CA ARG A 93 -10.10 1.87 -5.64
C ARG A 93 -9.40 1.33 -4.41
N ARG A 94 -9.03 2.23 -3.53
CA ARG A 94 -8.45 1.97 -2.21
C ARG A 94 -8.70 3.14 -1.28
N GLY A 95 -8.83 2.85 -0.01
CA GLY A 95 -8.78 3.83 1.05
C GLY A 95 -7.91 3.28 2.17
N TYR A 96 -6.85 4.00 2.53
CA TYR A 96 -5.99 3.65 3.66
C TYR A 96 -6.25 4.60 4.79
N PHE A 97 -6.50 4.04 5.98
CA PHE A 97 -6.66 4.80 7.21
C PHE A 97 -5.62 4.31 8.21
N GLN A 98 -4.69 5.17 8.60
CA GLN A 98 -3.56 4.80 9.42
C GLN A 98 -3.57 5.53 10.77
N LEU A 99 -3.33 4.77 11.82
CA LEU A 99 -3.02 5.26 13.15
C LEU A 99 -1.61 4.81 13.54
N LYS A 100 -0.78 5.75 13.99
CA LYS A 100 0.46 5.46 14.73
C LYS A 100 0.32 5.94 16.16
N ALA A 101 0.63 5.07 17.12
CA ALA A 101 0.60 5.36 18.54
C ALA A 101 2.02 5.29 19.11
N TYR A 102 2.58 6.44 19.46
CA TYR A 102 3.91 6.58 20.09
C TYR A 102 3.74 6.49 21.61
N LEU A 103 3.39 5.31 22.11
CA LEU A 103 3.07 5.08 23.52
C LEU A 103 4.26 4.56 24.35
N LEU A 104 5.37 4.26 23.69
CA LEU A 104 6.60 3.82 24.32
C LEU A 104 7.40 5.02 24.80
N ASP A 105 8.30 4.81 25.74
CA ASP A 105 9.20 5.85 26.24
C ASP A 105 10.15 6.38 25.17
N ASP A 106 10.52 5.54 24.19
CA ASP A 106 11.23 5.95 23.00
C ASP A 106 10.27 6.67 22.02
N PRO A 107 10.50 7.96 21.70
CA PRO A 107 9.62 8.74 20.82
C PRO A 107 9.66 8.31 19.36
N LYS A 108 10.55 7.41 18.95
CA LYS A 108 10.66 6.89 17.59
C LYS A 108 10.03 5.51 17.45
N SER A 109 9.80 4.80 18.56
CA SER A 109 9.07 3.52 18.56
C SER A 109 7.57 3.74 18.59
N TYR A 110 6.82 2.94 17.84
CA TYR A 110 5.38 3.10 17.73
C TYR A 110 4.66 1.78 17.43
N TYR A 111 3.38 1.73 17.76
CA TYR A 111 2.44 0.77 17.22
C TYR A 111 1.71 1.40 16.03
N ARG A 112 1.61 0.68 14.92
CA ARG A 112 0.89 1.11 13.72
C ARG A 112 -0.25 0.16 13.41
N VAL A 113 -1.43 0.74 13.11
CA VAL A 113 -2.53 0.04 12.45
C VAL A 113 -2.87 0.79 11.17
N THR A 114 -3.06 0.04 10.08
CA THR A 114 -3.56 0.59 8.81
C THR A 114 -4.72 -0.27 8.34
N PHE A 115 -5.87 0.34 8.17
CA PHE A 115 -7.02 -0.27 7.53
C PHE A 115 -6.98 -0.01 6.03
N ASP A 116 -7.30 -1.04 5.24
CA ASP A 116 -7.45 -1.00 3.79
C ASP A 116 -8.94 -1.18 3.45
N VAL A 117 -9.49 -0.20 2.76
CA VAL A 117 -10.88 -0.17 2.32
C VAL A 117 -10.91 -0.29 0.82
N LYS A 118 -11.64 -1.27 0.30
CA LYS A 118 -11.82 -1.48 -1.15
C LYS A 118 -13.19 -2.04 -1.48
N ASN A 119 -13.60 -1.89 -2.75
CA ASN A 119 -14.79 -2.58 -3.24
C ASN A 119 -14.60 -4.11 -3.18
N ASN A 120 -15.63 -4.82 -2.71
CA ASN A 120 -15.67 -6.27 -2.72
C ASN A 120 -16.51 -6.78 -3.90
N PRO A 121 -15.91 -7.37 -4.93
CA PRO A 121 -16.65 -7.87 -6.08
C PRO A 121 -17.44 -9.18 -5.79
N ASN A 122 -17.16 -9.84 -4.65
CA ASN A 122 -17.76 -11.14 -4.30
C ASN A 122 -18.99 -11.03 -3.39
N PHE A 123 -19.20 -9.86 -2.78
CA PHE A 123 -20.42 -9.53 -2.05
C PHE A 123 -21.22 -8.53 -2.88
N ASP A 124 -22.43 -8.26 -2.51
CA ASP A 124 -23.29 -7.28 -3.17
C ASP A 124 -22.49 -6.11 -3.75
N THR A 125 -22.68 -5.77 -5.01
CA THR A 125 -21.89 -4.84 -5.82
C THR A 125 -21.61 -3.46 -5.19
N ASN A 126 -22.22 -3.19 -4.04
CA ASN A 126 -22.12 -1.94 -3.29
C ASN A 126 -21.43 -2.07 -1.93
N SER A 127 -20.86 -3.22 -1.57
CA SER A 127 -20.19 -3.38 -0.28
C SER A 127 -18.73 -2.94 -0.34
N LEU A 128 -18.27 -2.28 0.72
CA LEU A 128 -16.87 -1.98 0.95
C LEU A 128 -16.33 -2.94 2.00
N ASP A 129 -15.26 -3.64 1.67
CA ASP A 129 -14.50 -4.42 2.64
C ASP A 129 -13.52 -3.52 3.37
N VAL A 130 -13.47 -3.70 4.69
CA VAL A 130 -12.46 -3.07 5.55
C VAL A 130 -11.63 -4.17 6.19
N ARG A 131 -10.33 -4.15 5.97
CA ARG A 131 -9.40 -5.11 6.56
C ARG A 131 -8.18 -4.43 7.14
N ALA A 132 -7.53 -5.07 8.12
CA ALA A 132 -6.21 -4.64 8.56
C ALA A 132 -5.19 -5.01 7.46
N LYS A 133 -4.48 -4.00 6.93
CA LYS A 133 -3.33 -4.20 6.04
C LYS A 133 -2.04 -4.30 6.85
N TYR A 134 -1.91 -3.47 7.88
CA TYR A 134 -0.77 -3.47 8.80
C TYR A 134 -1.25 -3.38 10.25
N ALA A 135 -0.62 -4.13 11.13
CA ALA A 135 -0.83 -4.09 12.57
C ALA A 135 0.46 -4.58 13.26
N TYR A 136 1.41 -3.67 13.51
CA TYR A 136 2.73 -4.03 14.02
C TYR A 136 3.30 -3.01 14.99
N VAL A 137 4.23 -3.46 15.83
CA VAL A 137 5.10 -2.60 16.63
C VAL A 137 6.38 -2.37 15.88
N ASN A 138 6.82 -1.12 15.78
CA ASN A 138 8.17 -0.74 15.36
C ASN A 138 8.99 -0.37 16.58
N LEU A 139 10.07 -1.10 16.85
CA LEU A 139 11.06 -0.81 17.86
C LEU A 139 12.26 -0.16 17.20
N ASN A 140 12.52 1.12 17.53
CA ASN A 140 13.61 1.86 16.92
C ASN A 140 14.95 1.50 17.58
N GLU A 141 16.00 1.44 16.77
CA GLU A 141 17.39 1.28 17.23
C GLU A 141 17.62 0.14 18.24
N VAL A 142 16.99 -1.03 18.01
CA VAL A 142 17.30 -2.25 18.79
C VAL A 142 18.76 -2.67 18.66
N LEU A 143 19.39 -2.33 17.54
CA LEU A 143 20.82 -2.34 17.27
C LEU A 143 21.18 -1.04 16.57
N PRO A 144 22.47 -0.63 16.52
CA PRO A 144 22.86 0.58 15.81
C PRO A 144 22.33 0.61 14.37
N SER A 145 21.62 1.68 14.01
CA SER A 145 20.98 1.90 12.70
C SER A 145 19.95 0.84 12.31
N THR A 146 19.47 0.01 13.26
CA THR A 146 18.55 -1.10 12.97
C THR A 146 17.31 -1.01 13.85
N SER A 147 16.15 -0.99 13.20
CA SER A 147 14.84 -1.13 13.85
C SER A 147 14.24 -2.51 13.62
N LEU A 148 13.25 -2.88 14.43
CA LEU A 148 12.55 -4.15 14.36
C LEU A 148 11.05 -3.92 14.22
N GLU A 149 10.42 -4.48 13.19
CA GLU A 149 8.97 -4.54 13.03
C GLU A 149 8.47 -5.93 13.43
N ILE A 150 7.40 -5.99 14.26
CA ILE A 150 6.84 -7.25 14.78
C ILE A 150 5.31 -7.19 14.64
N GLY A 151 4.73 -8.14 13.94
CA GLY A 151 3.28 -8.24 13.72
C GLY A 151 2.92 -8.39 12.25
N LEU A 152 1.75 -7.90 11.85
CA LEU A 152 1.35 -7.80 10.45
C LEU A 152 2.07 -6.60 9.83
N ALA A 153 3.25 -6.85 9.27
CA ALA A 153 4.22 -5.83 8.87
C ALA A 153 4.41 -5.78 7.34
N HIS A 154 5.19 -4.81 6.89
CA HIS A 154 5.60 -4.74 5.50
C HIS A 154 6.47 -5.93 5.13
N ARG A 155 6.42 -6.33 3.87
CA ARG A 155 7.40 -7.26 3.31
C ARG A 155 8.56 -6.47 2.69
N PRO A 156 9.79 -7.00 2.69
CA PRO A 156 11.01 -6.23 2.42
C PRO A 156 11.05 -5.48 1.09
N TRP A 157 10.50 -6.06 0.01
CA TRP A 157 10.62 -5.48 -1.32
C TRP A 157 9.50 -4.49 -1.66
N HIS A 158 8.24 -4.80 -1.34
CA HIS A 158 7.07 -4.01 -1.77
C HIS A 158 7.14 -2.55 -1.34
N ASP A 159 7.43 -2.30 -0.05
CA ASP A 159 7.52 -0.95 0.51
C ASP A 159 8.62 -0.12 -0.19
N TYR A 160 9.74 -0.76 -0.53
CA TYR A 160 10.82 -0.10 -1.25
C TYR A 160 10.42 0.24 -2.69
N GLU A 161 9.86 -0.71 -3.44
CA GLU A 161 9.45 -0.49 -4.84
C GLU A 161 8.36 0.59 -4.96
N GLU A 162 7.35 0.57 -4.06
CA GLU A 162 6.27 1.57 -4.03
C GLU A 162 6.75 3.00 -3.77
N HIS A 163 7.86 3.19 -3.04
CA HIS A 163 8.34 4.51 -2.66
C HIS A 163 9.53 5.01 -3.49
N ASN A 164 10.22 4.12 -4.21
CA ASN A 164 11.47 4.48 -4.88
C ASN A 164 11.53 4.11 -6.37
N SER A 165 10.53 3.39 -6.88
CA SER A 165 10.53 2.90 -8.27
C SER A 165 9.18 3.10 -8.96
N TRP A 166 8.13 2.41 -8.52
CA TRP A 166 6.77 2.58 -9.03
C TRP A 166 5.93 3.43 -8.08
N LEU A 167 5.81 4.72 -8.35
CA LEU A 167 5.21 5.71 -7.43
C LEU A 167 3.68 5.83 -7.58
N TYR A 168 3.06 5.04 -8.46
CA TYR A 168 1.65 5.17 -8.83
C TYR A 168 0.80 4.00 -8.34
N ARG A 169 0.78 3.78 -7.01
CA ARG A 169 -0.08 2.77 -6.37
C ARG A 169 -1.57 2.98 -6.69
N SER A 170 -1.99 4.21 -6.93
CA SER A 170 -3.34 4.56 -7.37
C SER A 170 -3.68 4.00 -8.75
N VAL A 171 -2.70 3.65 -9.58
CA VAL A 171 -2.86 3.06 -10.91
C VAL A 171 -2.78 1.54 -10.86
N SER A 172 -1.68 1.00 -10.31
CA SER A 172 -1.49 -0.45 -10.17
C SER A 172 -0.58 -0.80 -9.00
N GLU A 173 -0.64 -2.06 -8.60
CA GLU A 173 0.34 -2.67 -7.72
C GLU A 173 1.73 -2.73 -8.36
N VAL A 174 2.76 -2.97 -7.53
CA VAL A 174 4.13 -3.26 -7.96
C VAL A 174 4.21 -4.59 -8.71
N PHE A 175 5.28 -4.81 -9.47
CA PHE A 175 5.43 -5.93 -10.40
C PHE A 175 5.15 -7.30 -9.77
N ILE A 176 5.71 -7.58 -8.59
CA ILE A 176 5.55 -8.89 -7.92
C ILE A 176 4.20 -9.07 -7.22
N GLU A 177 3.41 -8.00 -7.01
CA GLU A 177 2.07 -8.03 -6.40
C GLU A 177 0.95 -7.98 -7.45
N ASN A 178 1.19 -7.34 -8.60
CA ASN A 178 0.16 -7.12 -9.62
C ASN A 178 -0.28 -8.45 -10.26
N LYS A 179 -1.60 -8.71 -10.22
CA LYS A 179 -2.20 -9.94 -10.76
C LYS A 179 -2.02 -10.12 -12.27
N ASN A 180 -1.84 -9.02 -13.02
CA ASN A 180 -1.59 -9.05 -14.45
C ASN A 180 -0.09 -9.11 -14.79
N SER A 181 0.77 -9.19 -13.79
CA SER A 181 2.21 -9.34 -13.89
C SER A 181 2.65 -10.62 -13.17
N ALA A 182 3.68 -10.60 -12.33
CA ALA A 182 4.20 -11.80 -11.66
C ALA A 182 3.23 -12.41 -10.64
N HIS A 183 2.59 -11.60 -9.81
CA HIS A 183 1.61 -12.00 -8.78
C HIS A 183 2.10 -13.11 -7.84
N ILE A 184 3.32 -13.01 -7.34
CA ILE A 184 3.98 -14.02 -6.52
C ILE A 184 4.08 -13.65 -5.03
N SER A 185 3.69 -12.42 -4.66
CA SER A 185 3.80 -11.94 -3.30
C SER A 185 2.78 -10.85 -3.01
N SER A 186 2.49 -10.61 -1.74
CA SER A 186 1.63 -9.52 -1.27
C SER A 186 2.38 -8.56 -0.36
N SER A 187 1.90 -7.33 -0.21
CA SER A 187 2.63 -6.23 0.42
C SER A 187 2.81 -6.34 1.94
N ALA A 188 2.08 -7.23 2.62
CA ALA A 188 2.16 -7.41 4.05
C ALA A 188 1.99 -8.87 4.46
N ASP A 189 2.58 -9.23 5.60
CA ASP A 189 2.43 -10.55 6.22
C ASP A 189 2.74 -10.50 7.70
N TYR A 190 2.33 -11.53 8.45
CA TYR A 190 2.65 -11.70 9.86
C TYR A 190 4.09 -12.19 10.02
N GLY A 191 4.88 -11.46 10.79
CA GLY A 191 6.27 -11.84 11.00
C GLY A 191 7.07 -10.86 11.84
N VAL A 192 8.38 -11.00 11.72
CA VAL A 192 9.38 -10.14 12.36
C VAL A 192 10.39 -9.73 11.30
N MET A 193 10.67 -8.43 11.20
CA MET A 193 11.60 -7.88 10.22
C MET A 193 12.57 -6.90 10.86
N ALA A 194 13.88 -7.13 10.66
CA ALA A 194 14.94 -6.19 11.00
C ALA A 194 15.20 -5.26 9.80
N LYS A 195 15.20 -3.95 10.05
CA LYS A 195 15.40 -2.89 9.05
C LYS A 195 16.63 -2.08 9.41
N THR A 196 17.72 -2.27 8.67
CA THR A 196 18.96 -1.50 8.84
C THR A 196 19.03 -0.38 7.81
N ARG A 197 19.35 0.83 8.25
CA ARG A 197 19.44 2.03 7.40
C ARG A 197 20.78 2.74 7.65
N THR A 198 21.58 2.79 6.60
CA THR A 198 22.86 3.50 6.65
C THR A 198 23.02 4.44 5.46
N LYS A 199 24.07 5.20 5.41
CA LYS A 199 24.32 6.15 4.31
C LYS A 199 24.49 5.46 2.94
N TYR A 200 25.12 4.28 2.92
CA TYR A 200 25.53 3.62 1.67
C TYR A 200 24.81 2.30 1.43
N PHE A 201 24.09 1.81 2.42
CA PHE A 201 23.49 0.49 2.37
C PHE A 201 22.29 0.38 3.30
N ASP A 202 21.21 -0.17 2.77
CA ASP A 202 20.03 -0.56 3.51
C ASP A 202 19.80 -2.06 3.42
N SER A 203 19.30 -2.66 4.49
CA SER A 203 18.80 -4.03 4.45
C SER A 203 17.51 -4.18 5.21
N ASP A 204 16.61 -5.01 4.68
CA ASP A 204 15.43 -5.53 5.34
C ASP A 204 15.53 -7.06 5.30
N ILE A 205 15.50 -7.71 6.46
CA ILE A 205 15.54 -9.17 6.58
C ILE A 205 14.46 -9.58 7.56
N GLY A 206 13.58 -10.49 7.16
CA GLY A 206 12.47 -10.92 8.00
C GLY A 206 12.11 -12.38 7.85
N ILE A 207 11.43 -12.89 8.89
CA ILE A 207 10.79 -14.20 8.90
C ILE A 207 9.29 -13.94 9.03
N PHE A 208 8.53 -14.50 8.10
CA PHE A 208 7.10 -14.30 7.98
C PHE A 208 6.36 -15.63 7.91
N ASN A 209 5.04 -15.61 8.06
CA ASN A 209 4.24 -16.82 7.82
C ASN A 209 4.31 -17.25 6.34
N GLY A 210 4.20 -16.33 5.40
CA GLY A 210 4.37 -16.57 3.96
C GLY A 210 3.10 -16.41 3.13
N GLU A 211 1.91 -16.65 3.68
CA GLU A 211 0.62 -16.59 2.96
C GLU A 211 0.20 -15.18 2.58
N GLY A 212 0.81 -14.17 3.21
CA GLY A 212 0.40 -12.78 3.08
C GLY A 212 -0.89 -12.47 3.84
N TYR A 213 -1.22 -11.18 3.96
CA TYR A 213 -2.36 -10.71 4.76
C TYR A 213 -3.74 -11.04 4.16
N HIS A 214 -3.80 -11.59 2.96
CA HIS A 214 -5.02 -12.04 2.30
C HIS A 214 -5.25 -13.55 2.48
N GLY A 215 -4.22 -14.30 2.80
CA GLY A 215 -4.25 -15.74 2.94
C GLY A 215 -4.79 -16.19 4.30
N THR A 216 -5.23 -17.44 4.36
CA THR A 216 -5.56 -18.10 5.61
C THR A 216 -4.28 -18.62 6.24
N GLN A 217 -3.99 -18.22 7.46
CA GLN A 217 -2.75 -18.55 8.17
C GLN A 217 -2.80 -20.00 8.71
N ASN A 218 -2.62 -20.98 7.84
CA ASN A 218 -2.82 -22.40 8.15
C ASN A 218 -1.60 -23.28 7.85
N SER A 219 -0.52 -22.73 7.31
CA SER A 219 0.65 -23.53 6.95
C SER A 219 1.55 -23.87 8.13
N ASN A 220 2.39 -24.88 7.95
CA ASN A 220 3.36 -25.33 8.94
C ASN A 220 4.79 -24.85 8.65
N GLY A 221 4.95 -23.91 7.72
CA GLY A 221 6.23 -23.40 7.32
C GLY A 221 6.48 -21.96 7.72
N VAL A 222 7.56 -21.38 7.23
CA VAL A 222 7.92 -19.98 7.36
C VAL A 222 8.57 -19.47 6.07
N SER A 223 8.48 -18.17 5.83
CA SER A 223 9.13 -17.48 4.72
C SER A 223 10.29 -16.65 5.25
N LEU A 224 11.50 -16.88 4.75
CA LEU A 224 12.64 -15.99 4.92
C LEU A 224 12.66 -15.01 3.75
N GLU A 225 12.64 -13.72 4.05
CA GLU A 225 12.57 -12.67 3.05
C GLU A 225 13.64 -11.61 3.29
N TRP A 226 14.15 -11.05 2.20
CA TRP A 226 15.20 -10.04 2.28
C TRP A 226 15.12 -8.99 1.19
N ARG A 227 15.69 -7.85 1.46
CA ARG A 227 16.10 -6.81 0.53
C ARG A 227 17.45 -6.22 0.98
N PHE A 228 18.38 -6.14 0.06
CA PHE A 228 19.65 -5.46 0.23
C PHE A 228 19.75 -4.37 -0.83
N THR A 229 19.99 -3.13 -0.44
CA THR A 229 20.08 -1.99 -1.36
C THR A 229 21.37 -1.23 -1.11
N GLY A 230 22.19 -1.11 -2.14
CA GLY A 230 23.37 -0.24 -2.15
C GLY A 230 23.01 1.13 -2.73
N HIS A 231 23.34 2.21 -2.01
CA HIS A 231 23.19 3.59 -2.43
C HIS A 231 24.48 4.05 -3.10
N LEU A 232 24.60 3.85 -4.42
CA LEU A 232 25.87 3.96 -5.16
C LEU A 232 26.42 5.40 -5.21
N LEU A 233 25.54 6.41 -5.10
CA LEU A 233 25.94 7.81 -4.98
C LEU A 233 26.12 8.27 -3.52
N GLY A 234 25.84 7.40 -2.54
CA GLY A 234 25.85 7.76 -1.11
C GLY A 234 24.76 8.76 -0.74
N THR A 235 23.70 8.85 -1.54
CA THR A 235 22.53 9.68 -1.34
C THR A 235 21.29 8.83 -1.54
N HIS A 236 20.28 9.05 -0.72
CA HIS A 236 18.96 8.43 -0.81
C HIS A 236 17.93 9.34 -0.14
N GLY A 237 16.68 9.32 -0.60
CA GLY A 237 15.63 10.16 -0.03
C GLY A 237 14.42 10.31 -0.95
N HIS A 238 13.61 11.32 -0.68
CA HIS A 238 12.38 11.55 -1.42
C HIS A 238 12.66 11.78 -2.92
N PRO A 239 12.00 11.05 -3.84
CA PRO A 239 12.26 11.11 -5.28
C PRO A 239 12.23 12.52 -5.89
N GLU A 240 11.28 13.38 -5.49
CA GLU A 240 11.18 14.75 -6.01
C GLU A 240 12.29 15.69 -5.51
N LYS A 241 13.16 15.27 -4.57
CA LYS A 241 14.13 16.14 -3.90
C LYS A 241 15.57 15.64 -3.97
N THR A 242 15.79 14.36 -4.27
CA THR A 242 17.09 13.73 -4.10
C THR A 242 17.53 13.03 -5.36
N THR A 243 18.77 13.24 -5.78
CA THR A 243 19.41 12.40 -6.81
C THR A 243 20.03 11.20 -6.14
N TYR A 244 19.70 10.00 -6.59
CA TYR A 244 20.25 8.74 -6.12
C TYR A 244 20.36 7.69 -7.23
N LEU A 245 21.26 6.77 -7.06
CA LEU A 245 21.40 5.55 -7.85
C LEU A 245 21.46 4.39 -6.88
N ASP A 246 20.42 3.56 -6.89
CA ASP A 246 20.31 2.40 -6.03
C ASP A 246 20.36 1.12 -6.85
N ALA A 247 21.03 0.12 -6.29
CA ALA A 247 21.00 -1.25 -6.78
C ALA A 247 20.55 -2.18 -5.66
N SER A 248 19.56 -3.01 -5.95
CA SER A 248 18.94 -3.89 -4.95
C SER A 248 18.98 -5.35 -5.37
N PHE A 249 19.19 -6.21 -4.37
CA PHE A 249 18.96 -7.65 -4.45
C PHE A 249 17.91 -8.03 -3.41
N PHE A 250 16.86 -8.71 -3.84
CA PHE A 250 15.76 -9.07 -2.97
C PHE A 250 15.25 -10.48 -3.27
N GLY A 251 14.49 -11.06 -2.34
CA GLY A 251 13.94 -12.38 -2.57
C GLY A 251 13.22 -12.95 -1.37
N GLN A 252 12.79 -14.21 -1.56
CA GLN A 252 12.02 -14.99 -0.62
C GLN A 252 12.40 -16.45 -0.74
N LEU A 253 12.58 -17.11 0.40
CA LEU A 253 12.60 -18.56 0.55
C LEU A 253 11.41 -18.94 1.41
N ASN A 254 10.38 -19.47 0.78
CA ASN A 254 9.12 -19.79 1.42
C ASN A 254 8.94 -21.30 1.45
N GLN A 255 8.75 -21.88 2.64
CA GLN A 255 8.54 -23.31 2.83
C GLN A 255 7.08 -23.59 3.14
N LYS A 256 6.44 -24.48 2.36
CA LYS A 256 5.10 -25.00 2.59
C LYS A 256 3.98 -23.96 2.69
N HIS A 257 4.02 -22.93 1.84
CA HIS A 257 3.11 -21.81 1.98
C HIS A 257 2.16 -21.59 0.84
N TYR A 258 2.30 -22.31 -0.23
CA TYR A 258 1.37 -22.18 -1.33
C TYR A 258 0.27 -23.21 -1.19
N ALA A 259 -0.81 -22.83 -0.51
CA ALA A 259 -2.03 -23.64 -0.49
C ALA A 259 -2.86 -23.28 -1.74
N SER A 260 -2.91 -24.16 -2.72
CA SER A 260 -3.92 -24.05 -3.78
C SER A 260 -5.29 -24.37 -3.20
N THR A 261 -6.10 -23.36 -2.94
CA THR A 261 -7.46 -23.51 -2.41
C THR A 261 -8.49 -23.87 -3.48
N ALA A 262 -8.12 -24.00 -4.74
CA ALA A 262 -9.06 -24.18 -5.84
C ALA A 262 -9.83 -25.53 -5.78
N GLN A 263 -9.35 -26.51 -5.02
CA GLN A 263 -10.03 -27.81 -4.89
C GLN A 263 -9.96 -28.45 -3.48
N GLY A 264 -9.67 -27.69 -2.44
CA GLY A 264 -9.71 -28.20 -1.05
C GLY A 264 -8.54 -29.12 -0.67
N THR A 265 -7.52 -29.24 -1.50
CA THR A 265 -6.24 -29.89 -1.19
C THR A 265 -5.24 -28.80 -0.83
N VAL A 266 -4.73 -28.83 0.38
CA VAL A 266 -3.60 -28.00 0.80
C VAL A 266 -2.35 -28.72 0.27
N GLU A 267 -1.79 -28.22 -0.81
CA GLU A 267 -0.49 -28.64 -1.29
C GLU A 267 0.58 -27.78 -0.63
N ASP A 268 1.51 -28.43 0.05
CA ASP A 268 2.63 -27.80 0.76
C ASP A 268 3.76 -27.47 -0.25
N ASP A 269 3.52 -26.52 -1.14
CA ASP A 269 4.52 -26.11 -2.14
C ASP A 269 5.48 -25.05 -1.60
N ASP A 270 6.75 -25.14 -1.99
CA ASP A 270 7.78 -24.17 -1.65
C ASP A 270 7.92 -23.13 -2.77
N LEU A 271 7.50 -21.89 -2.54
CA LEU A 271 7.67 -20.78 -3.48
C LEU A 271 8.92 -19.98 -3.15
N HIS A 272 9.91 -20.03 -4.03
CA HIS A 272 11.13 -19.25 -3.92
C HIS A 272 11.24 -18.25 -5.07
N PHE A 273 11.59 -17.02 -4.76
CA PHE A 273 11.95 -16.07 -5.80
C PHE A 273 13.13 -15.20 -5.38
N TYR A 274 13.83 -14.66 -6.34
CA TYR A 274 14.80 -13.59 -6.16
C TYR A 274 14.81 -12.66 -7.35
N GLY A 275 15.19 -11.42 -7.08
CA GLY A 275 15.25 -10.39 -8.11
C GLY A 275 16.38 -9.41 -7.89
N PHE A 276 16.72 -8.76 -8.99
CA PHE A 276 17.65 -7.64 -9.05
C PHE A 276 16.91 -6.41 -9.55
N HIS A 277 17.20 -5.28 -8.96
CA HIS A 277 16.60 -4.00 -9.33
C HIS A 277 17.65 -2.89 -9.33
N THR A 278 17.47 -1.93 -10.21
CA THR A 278 18.21 -0.67 -10.20
C THR A 278 17.27 0.48 -10.49
N VAL A 279 17.53 1.60 -9.84
CA VAL A 279 16.81 2.85 -10.06
C VAL A 279 17.80 4.01 -10.08
N TYR A 280 17.71 4.83 -11.10
CA TYR A 280 18.33 6.15 -11.15
C TYR A 280 17.25 7.23 -11.06
N ASN A 281 17.36 8.06 -10.06
CA ASN A 281 16.44 9.15 -9.80
C ASN A 281 17.16 10.48 -9.71
N THR A 282 16.54 11.49 -10.29
CA THR A 282 16.83 12.91 -10.07
C THR A 282 15.54 13.61 -9.67
N PRO A 283 15.55 14.84 -9.16
CA PRO A 283 14.30 15.58 -8.93
C PRO A 283 13.40 15.69 -10.17
N SER A 284 13.98 15.69 -11.38
CA SER A 284 13.24 15.89 -12.64
C SER A 284 12.81 14.59 -13.32
N TYR A 285 13.42 13.46 -13.04
CA TYR A 285 13.03 12.18 -13.64
C TYR A 285 13.52 10.98 -12.84
N LEU A 286 12.84 9.86 -13.04
CA LEU A 286 13.18 8.54 -12.51
C LEU A 286 13.14 7.53 -13.66
N ILE A 287 14.10 6.60 -13.66
CA ILE A 287 14.08 5.39 -14.49
C ILE A 287 14.47 4.20 -13.63
N SER A 288 13.79 3.08 -13.77
CA SER A 288 14.13 1.86 -13.05
C SER A 288 13.90 0.62 -13.90
N ALA A 289 14.61 -0.44 -13.54
CA ALA A 289 14.47 -1.75 -14.14
C ALA A 289 14.62 -2.82 -13.06
N GLN A 290 13.84 -3.91 -13.18
CA GLN A 290 13.99 -5.09 -12.35
C GLN A 290 13.84 -6.36 -13.18
N TYR A 291 14.48 -7.42 -12.72
CA TYR A 291 14.31 -8.79 -13.20
C TYR A 291 14.03 -9.69 -11.99
N VAL A 292 13.07 -10.59 -12.15
CA VAL A 292 12.67 -11.54 -11.12
C VAL A 292 12.58 -12.93 -11.73
N THR A 293 13.08 -13.91 -11.01
CA THR A 293 12.85 -15.34 -11.31
C THR A 293 12.28 -16.02 -10.08
N SER A 294 11.36 -16.94 -10.31
CA SER A 294 10.62 -17.65 -9.27
C SER A 294 10.54 -19.12 -9.61
N THR A 295 10.70 -19.97 -8.60
CA THR A 295 10.51 -21.41 -8.69
C THR A 295 9.51 -21.85 -7.64
N ASN A 296 8.68 -22.83 -8.00
CA ASN A 296 7.80 -23.49 -7.07
C ASN A 296 8.08 -25.00 -7.19
N THR A 297 8.22 -25.72 -6.08
CA THR A 297 8.29 -27.17 -6.10
C THR A 297 6.92 -27.72 -6.44
N ALA A 298 6.65 -27.85 -7.74
CA ALA A 298 5.44 -28.50 -8.18
C ALA A 298 5.43 -29.95 -7.69
N ASP A 299 4.27 -30.38 -7.24
CA ASP A 299 4.01 -31.78 -6.98
C ASP A 299 4.41 -32.65 -8.18
N ALA A 300 4.83 -33.88 -7.89
CA ALA A 300 5.17 -34.92 -8.86
C ALA A 300 4.03 -35.24 -9.88
N SER A 301 2.82 -34.72 -9.67
CA SER A 301 1.66 -34.86 -10.56
C SER A 301 1.76 -34.05 -11.85
N GLY A 302 2.69 -33.08 -11.96
CA GLY A 302 2.91 -32.29 -13.18
C GLY A 302 1.85 -31.20 -13.40
N GLU A 303 1.14 -30.76 -12.37
CA GLU A 303 0.29 -29.57 -12.43
C GLU A 303 1.13 -28.28 -12.47
N VAL A 304 0.54 -27.22 -13.03
CA VAL A 304 1.22 -25.94 -13.20
C VAL A 304 1.51 -25.35 -11.83
N SER A 305 2.77 -25.23 -11.47
CA SER A 305 3.18 -24.54 -10.25
C SER A 305 2.79 -23.06 -10.33
N GLN A 306 1.84 -22.65 -9.52
CA GLN A 306 1.45 -21.23 -9.47
C GLN A 306 2.62 -20.40 -8.95
N GLY A 307 2.92 -19.28 -9.62
CA GLY A 307 3.96 -18.34 -9.22
C GLY A 307 5.37 -18.65 -9.71
N ALA A 308 5.65 -19.84 -10.27
CA ALA A 308 6.92 -20.09 -10.93
C ALA A 308 6.98 -19.37 -12.29
N GLY A 309 8.16 -18.90 -12.65
CA GLY A 309 8.38 -18.16 -13.89
C GLY A 309 9.49 -17.13 -13.79
N ASP A 310 9.64 -16.32 -14.81
CA ASP A 310 10.56 -15.21 -14.81
C ASP A 310 10.00 -14.01 -15.58
N GLY A 311 10.58 -12.85 -15.32
CA GLY A 311 10.14 -11.65 -16.00
C GLY A 311 10.85 -10.38 -15.54
N TYR A 312 10.45 -9.28 -16.14
CA TYR A 312 11.07 -7.99 -15.89
C TYR A 312 10.06 -6.86 -15.90
N SER A 313 10.42 -5.77 -15.25
CA SER A 313 9.64 -4.53 -15.22
C SER A 313 10.54 -3.33 -15.45
N PHE A 314 10.04 -2.38 -16.24
CA PHE A 314 10.65 -1.07 -16.46
C PHE A 314 9.67 0.01 -16.04
N ASN A 315 10.17 1.01 -15.29
CA ASN A 315 9.39 2.18 -14.93
C ASN A 315 10.15 3.45 -15.32
N ALA A 316 9.41 4.46 -15.75
CA ALA A 316 9.93 5.78 -16.04
C ALA A 316 8.95 6.85 -15.59
N GLU A 317 9.49 7.95 -15.07
CA GLU A 317 8.72 9.15 -14.73
C GLU A 317 9.51 10.40 -15.12
N GLY A 318 8.85 11.37 -15.74
CA GLY A 318 9.36 12.73 -15.97
C GLY A 318 8.54 13.74 -15.18
N ARG A 319 9.21 14.67 -14.51
CA ARG A 319 8.63 15.70 -13.65
C ARG A 319 8.90 17.07 -14.19
N MET A 320 7.87 17.90 -14.28
CA MET A 320 7.91 19.22 -14.93
C MET A 320 7.22 20.27 -14.06
N GLY A 321 7.54 21.55 -14.31
CA GLY A 321 7.08 22.70 -13.53
C GLY A 321 8.01 22.99 -12.36
N ASP A 322 7.90 24.20 -11.79
CA ASP A 322 8.81 24.71 -10.76
C ASP A 322 8.75 23.89 -9.45
N GLU A 323 7.59 23.28 -9.18
CA GLU A 323 7.34 22.43 -8.01
C GLU A 323 7.15 20.94 -8.39
N HIS A 324 7.57 20.54 -9.60
CA HIS A 324 7.34 19.20 -10.15
C HIS A 324 5.87 18.76 -10.14
N GLN A 325 4.96 19.75 -10.32
CA GLN A 325 3.52 19.52 -10.22
C GLN A 325 2.92 18.75 -11.39
N TYR A 326 3.59 18.70 -12.55
CA TYR A 326 3.16 17.92 -13.71
C TYR A 326 4.10 16.74 -13.90
N LYS A 327 3.53 15.57 -14.10
CA LYS A 327 4.29 14.33 -14.26
C LYS A 327 3.76 13.54 -15.45
N VAL A 328 4.66 12.85 -16.14
CA VAL A 328 4.34 11.85 -17.13
C VAL A 328 5.05 10.56 -16.71
N PHE A 329 4.38 9.43 -16.83
CA PHE A 329 4.95 8.16 -16.40
C PHE A 329 4.60 7.01 -17.32
N ALA A 330 5.44 6.01 -17.32
CA ALA A 330 5.24 4.77 -18.06
C ALA A 330 5.71 3.58 -17.24
N LYS A 331 5.06 2.43 -17.45
CA LYS A 331 5.45 1.14 -16.89
C LYS A 331 5.29 0.06 -17.97
N TYR A 332 6.22 -0.88 -18.00
CA TYR A 332 6.16 -2.06 -18.81
C TYR A 332 6.54 -3.28 -17.97
N ASP A 333 5.58 -4.19 -17.77
CA ASP A 333 5.81 -5.47 -17.11
C ASP A 333 5.70 -6.60 -18.12
N ASN A 334 6.61 -7.56 -18.00
CA ASN A 334 6.58 -8.81 -18.76
C ASN A 334 6.84 -9.96 -17.81
N TRP A 335 5.95 -10.94 -17.78
CA TRP A 335 6.06 -12.13 -16.95
C TRP A 335 5.74 -13.37 -17.76
N THR A 336 6.64 -14.34 -17.76
CA THR A 336 6.45 -15.64 -18.38
C THR A 336 6.33 -16.70 -17.29
N PRO A 337 5.10 -17.13 -16.93
CA PRO A 337 4.93 -18.25 -16.00
C PRO A 337 5.48 -19.53 -16.58
N ASP A 338 6.04 -20.38 -15.72
CA ASP A 338 6.46 -21.74 -16.12
C ASP A 338 5.24 -22.53 -16.61
N ALA A 339 5.39 -23.17 -17.73
CA ALA A 339 4.34 -24.01 -18.28
C ALA A 339 4.39 -25.42 -17.68
N ALA A 340 3.23 -26.01 -17.41
CA ALA A 340 3.15 -27.44 -17.11
C ALA A 340 3.78 -28.24 -18.23
N LYS A 341 4.34 -29.41 -17.89
CA LYS A 341 4.98 -30.31 -18.87
C LYS A 341 4.03 -30.62 -20.03
N GLY A 342 4.40 -30.13 -21.23
CA GLY A 342 3.61 -30.29 -22.46
C GLY A 342 2.57 -29.19 -22.72
N ALA A 343 2.43 -28.22 -21.84
CA ALA A 343 1.64 -27.02 -22.10
C ALA A 343 2.46 -25.99 -22.92
N LYS A 344 1.75 -25.09 -23.59
CA LYS A 344 2.39 -23.99 -24.31
C LYS A 344 2.77 -22.89 -23.32
N GLU A 345 3.98 -22.38 -23.42
CA GLU A 345 4.39 -21.18 -22.72
C GLU A 345 3.49 -19.99 -23.15
N TYR A 346 3.22 -19.10 -22.21
CA TYR A 346 2.48 -17.87 -22.45
C TYR A 346 3.12 -16.72 -21.66
N THR A 347 2.87 -15.51 -22.09
CA THR A 347 3.43 -14.31 -21.47
C THR A 347 2.31 -13.38 -21.06
N LYS A 348 2.44 -12.78 -19.89
CA LYS A 348 1.60 -11.67 -19.41
C LYS A 348 2.35 -10.38 -19.63
N VAL A 349 1.73 -9.42 -20.29
CA VAL A 349 2.28 -8.09 -20.51
C VAL A 349 1.32 -7.06 -19.92
N THR A 350 1.87 -6.12 -19.15
CA THR A 350 1.14 -4.94 -18.66
C THR A 350 1.88 -3.70 -19.11
N GLU A 351 1.19 -2.86 -19.88
CA GLU A 351 1.70 -1.56 -20.35
C GLU A 351 0.86 -0.44 -19.73
N ILE A 352 1.51 0.54 -19.16
CA ILE A 352 0.87 1.70 -18.56
C ILE A 352 1.54 2.97 -19.09
N LEU A 353 0.72 3.90 -19.56
CA LEU A 353 1.13 5.26 -19.88
C LEU A 353 0.20 6.23 -19.17
N GLY A 354 0.73 7.22 -18.49
CA GLY A 354 -0.09 8.14 -17.75
C GLY A 354 0.53 9.50 -17.52
N MET A 355 -0.29 10.38 -16.97
CA MET A 355 0.10 11.71 -16.51
C MET A 355 -0.52 11.97 -15.15
N ALA A 356 0.17 12.81 -14.37
CA ALA A 356 -0.34 13.25 -13.08
C ALA A 356 -0.19 14.77 -12.94
N TRP A 357 -1.12 15.35 -12.20
CA TRP A 357 -1.11 16.77 -11.83
C TRP A 357 -1.33 16.90 -10.32
N LYS A 358 -0.30 17.35 -9.64
CA LYS A 358 -0.33 17.65 -8.21
C LYS A 358 -0.97 19.03 -8.03
N GLN A 359 -2.26 19.06 -7.75
CA GLN A 359 -3.03 20.27 -7.55
C GLN A 359 -2.57 21.03 -6.29
N ASN A 360 -2.24 20.29 -5.25
CA ASN A 360 -1.67 20.79 -3.99
C ASN A 360 -0.99 19.63 -3.24
N LYS A 361 -0.50 19.89 -2.02
CA LYS A 361 0.21 18.87 -1.21
C LYS A 361 -0.62 17.63 -0.85
N ASN A 362 -1.94 17.73 -0.94
CA ASN A 362 -2.88 16.68 -0.50
C ASN A 362 -3.65 16.04 -1.66
N VAL A 363 -3.64 16.64 -2.86
CA VAL A 363 -4.47 16.19 -3.98
C VAL A 363 -3.63 16.09 -5.25
N GLU A 364 -3.58 14.89 -5.81
CA GLU A 364 -2.98 14.59 -7.10
C GLU A 364 -4.01 13.92 -8.01
N TRP A 365 -4.15 14.43 -9.23
CA TRP A 365 -4.96 13.86 -10.29
C TRP A 365 -4.11 13.00 -11.18
N VAL A 366 -4.56 11.80 -11.47
CA VAL A 366 -3.82 10.82 -12.29
C VAL A 366 -4.72 10.32 -13.39
N ALA A 367 -4.30 10.51 -14.64
CA ALA A 367 -4.98 9.94 -15.80
C ALA A 367 -4.04 8.94 -16.48
N ASN A 368 -4.55 7.75 -16.83
CA ASN A 368 -3.73 6.74 -17.48
C ASN A 368 -4.52 5.83 -18.43
N ILE A 369 -3.76 5.19 -19.32
CA ILE A 369 -4.17 4.04 -20.11
C ILE A 369 -3.38 2.85 -19.61
N THR A 370 -4.05 1.73 -19.39
CA THR A 370 -3.44 0.44 -19.04
C THR A 370 -3.88 -0.62 -20.05
N ILE A 371 -2.92 -1.30 -20.65
CA ILE A 371 -3.13 -2.44 -21.54
C ILE A 371 -2.62 -3.68 -20.81
N ASN A 372 -3.48 -4.70 -20.70
CA ASN A 372 -3.09 -6.02 -20.22
C ASN A 372 -3.27 -7.01 -21.36
N ASP A 373 -2.22 -7.71 -21.67
CA ASP A 373 -2.18 -8.78 -22.68
C ASP A 373 -1.70 -10.08 -22.02
N ASP A 374 -2.48 -11.14 -22.18
CA ASP A 374 -2.18 -12.46 -21.67
C ASP A 374 -2.41 -13.47 -22.81
N ASP A 375 -1.32 -13.96 -23.37
CA ASP A 375 -1.33 -14.90 -24.50
C ASP A 375 -2.14 -16.16 -24.22
N LYS A 376 -2.31 -16.56 -22.96
CA LYS A 376 -3.14 -17.70 -22.56
C LYS A 376 -4.59 -17.51 -22.94
N ASN A 377 -5.10 -16.28 -22.89
CA ASN A 377 -6.48 -15.97 -23.26
C ASN A 377 -6.76 -16.10 -24.75
N HIS A 378 -5.74 -15.99 -25.60
CA HIS A 378 -5.87 -16.22 -27.04
C HIS A 378 -6.07 -17.71 -27.40
N TYR A 379 -5.76 -18.64 -26.48
CA TYR A 379 -5.79 -20.08 -26.74
C TYR A 379 -6.92 -20.83 -26.01
N GLY A 380 -7.88 -20.11 -25.41
CA GLY A 380 -9.08 -20.72 -24.85
C GLY A 380 -8.79 -21.64 -23.68
N SER A 381 -8.55 -21.10 -22.50
CA SER A 381 -8.43 -21.91 -21.29
C SER A 381 -9.79 -22.49 -20.90
N ALA A 382 -9.87 -23.82 -20.86
CA ALA A 382 -11.05 -24.55 -20.37
C ALA A 382 -11.32 -24.39 -18.87
N ASN A 383 -10.42 -23.76 -18.13
CA ASN A 383 -10.48 -23.60 -16.68
C ASN A 383 -10.48 -22.11 -16.30
N GLY A 384 -11.60 -21.44 -16.46
CA GLY A 384 -12.09 -20.27 -15.71
C GLY A 384 -11.12 -19.23 -15.12
N GLY A 385 -9.88 -19.15 -15.55
CA GLY A 385 -8.91 -18.15 -15.11
C GLY A 385 -9.16 -16.82 -15.83
N SER A 386 -9.66 -15.85 -15.13
CA SER A 386 -10.24 -14.62 -15.62
C SER A 386 -9.23 -13.47 -15.65
N THR A 387 -8.24 -13.52 -16.51
CA THR A 387 -7.55 -12.31 -16.95
C THR A 387 -7.77 -12.16 -18.44
N SER A 388 -8.82 -11.45 -18.81
CA SER A 388 -9.09 -11.14 -20.22
C SER A 388 -8.14 -10.04 -20.66
N ASN A 389 -7.60 -10.14 -21.88
CA ASN A 389 -6.91 -9.04 -22.52
C ASN A 389 -7.81 -7.80 -22.49
N SER A 390 -7.24 -6.67 -22.09
CA SER A 390 -8.05 -5.49 -21.83
C SER A 390 -7.28 -4.20 -21.98
N THR A 391 -8.00 -3.18 -22.44
CA THR A 391 -7.54 -1.78 -22.40
C THR A 391 -8.43 -1.01 -21.43
N SER A 392 -7.79 -0.35 -20.45
CA SER A 392 -8.47 0.47 -19.47
C SER A 392 -8.05 1.91 -19.55
N TYR A 393 -9.01 2.81 -19.44
CA TYR A 393 -8.81 4.26 -19.30
C TYR A 393 -9.27 4.67 -17.91
N MET A 394 -8.45 5.43 -17.20
CA MET A 394 -8.75 5.78 -15.83
C MET A 394 -8.42 7.25 -15.55
N LEU A 395 -9.28 7.89 -14.79
CA LEU A 395 -9.04 9.16 -14.12
C LEU A 395 -9.25 8.96 -12.63
N THR A 396 -8.18 9.13 -11.86
CA THR A 396 -8.17 8.89 -10.40
C THR A 396 -7.70 10.15 -9.69
N THR A 397 -8.33 10.47 -8.56
CA THR A 397 -7.85 11.45 -7.60
C THR A 397 -7.21 10.71 -6.45
N GLN A 398 -5.95 10.97 -6.20
CA GLN A 398 -5.26 10.58 -4.98
C GLN A 398 -5.38 11.70 -3.96
N ILE A 399 -5.85 11.38 -2.76
CA ILE A 399 -6.06 12.32 -1.67
C ILE A 399 -5.27 11.83 -0.46
N ASP A 400 -4.32 12.63 0.01
CA ASP A 400 -3.51 12.39 1.21
C ASP A 400 -3.97 13.32 2.35
N PHE A 401 -4.22 12.78 3.55
CA PHE A 401 -4.72 13.55 4.70
C PHE A 401 -4.14 13.10 6.04
#